data_0cb2d19256a06c91c761de402a517291
#
_entry.id   0cb2d19256a06c91c761de402a517291
#
_cell.length_a   1.000
_cell.length_b   1.000
_cell.length_c   1.000
_cell.angle_alpha   90.00
_cell.angle_beta   90.00
_cell.angle_gamma   90.00
#
_symmetry.space_group_name_H-M   'P 1'
#
loop_
_entity.id
_entity.type
_entity.pdbx_description
1 polymer ?
#
loop_
_entity_poly.entity_id
_entity_poly.type
_entity_poly.pdbx_seq_one_letter_code
_entity_poly.pdbx_strand_id
1 'polypeptide(L)'
;MKKFLLLASVIGILIVCCIPKAKQIIDTDFIDKDLLILKCKDDMSFIFDTGANETILYSDTTPSSFFYVHDIKAKDVFSEEYNMKCYYSLKTNIGGLENYWQSVVILPTNTQVEGTNGIWGTDIIDRFCWWIDFDKHRICNNYTPNEDADFVLAYYKRNNLYYTDIIMGTIKLKDMLIDTGYTRSDFTLPQKELALMGLPIIGTDTCYNMINITQILNRYEMNESYINEKLFKNITFTDLSSKRLIGLPFFKRFSAIYLNTKKKQIERWI
;
A
#
# COMPACT_ATOMS: atom_id res chain seq x y z
N MET A 1 -25.28 -17.49 -38.95
CA MET A 1 -25.54 -16.39 -38.06
C MET A 1 -24.80 -16.48 -36.72
N LYS A 2 -24.91 -17.56 -35.92
CA LYS A 2 -24.23 -17.66 -34.60
C LYS A 2 -22.70 -17.52 -34.63
N LYS A 3 -22.01 -18.06 -35.65
CA LYS A 3 -20.55 -17.95 -35.80
C LYS A 3 -20.08 -16.53 -36.16
N PHE A 4 -20.88 -15.74 -36.86
CA PHE A 4 -20.58 -14.35 -37.20
C PHE A 4 -20.73 -13.42 -35.97
N LEU A 5 -21.70 -13.66 -35.14
CA LEU A 5 -21.90 -12.93 -33.89
C LEU A 5 -20.74 -13.17 -32.88
N LEU A 6 -20.25 -14.42 -32.82
CA LEU A 6 -19.12 -14.76 -31.94
C LEU A 6 -17.82 -14.09 -32.43
N LEU A 7 -17.57 -14.06 -33.73
CA LEU A 7 -16.40 -13.42 -34.32
C LEU A 7 -16.44 -11.89 -34.12
N ALA A 8 -17.60 -11.26 -34.31
CA ALA A 8 -17.78 -9.83 -34.07
C ALA A 8 -17.58 -9.44 -32.60
N SER A 9 -18.01 -10.29 -31.64
CA SER A 9 -17.78 -10.03 -30.21
C SER A 9 -16.30 -10.21 -29.84
N VAL A 10 -15.58 -11.19 -30.40
CA VAL A 10 -14.14 -11.37 -30.15
C VAL A 10 -13.32 -10.23 -30.76
N ILE A 11 -13.66 -9.77 -31.95
CA ILE A 11 -12.99 -8.62 -32.59
C ILE A 11 -13.29 -7.33 -31.82
N GLY A 12 -14.53 -7.13 -31.32
CA GLY A 12 -14.88 -5.98 -30.49
C GLY A 12 -14.09 -5.95 -29.18
N ILE A 13 -13.90 -7.09 -28.52
CA ILE A 13 -13.09 -7.21 -27.30
C ILE A 13 -11.60 -6.94 -27.59
N LEU A 14 -11.07 -7.46 -28.70
CA LEU A 14 -9.69 -7.21 -29.11
C LEU A 14 -9.43 -5.74 -29.45
N ILE A 15 -10.37 -5.05 -30.09
CA ILE A 15 -10.25 -3.62 -30.42
C ILE A 15 -10.24 -2.78 -29.13
N VAL A 16 -11.10 -3.08 -28.15
CA VAL A 16 -11.12 -2.37 -26.85
C VAL A 16 -9.80 -2.58 -26.08
N CYS A 17 -9.18 -3.75 -26.18
CA CYS A 17 -7.88 -4.02 -25.57
C CYS A 17 -6.71 -3.29 -26.27
N CYS A 18 -6.86 -2.91 -27.53
CA CYS A 18 -5.83 -2.24 -28.33
C CYS A 18 -5.93 -0.71 -28.36
N ILE A 19 -6.96 -0.10 -27.76
CA ILE A 19 -7.03 1.35 -27.65
C ILE A 19 -5.89 1.80 -26.73
N PRO A 20 -4.96 2.66 -27.18
CA PRO A 20 -3.93 3.20 -26.32
C PRO A 20 -4.61 3.94 -25.17
N LYS A 21 -4.48 3.41 -23.94
CA LYS A 21 -5.00 4.11 -22.75
C LYS A 21 -4.25 5.43 -22.65
N ALA A 22 -4.95 6.55 -22.66
CA ALA A 22 -4.36 7.84 -22.37
C ALA A 22 -3.57 7.71 -21.08
N LYS A 23 -2.34 8.25 -21.05
CA LYS A 23 -1.50 8.23 -19.84
C LYS A 23 -2.22 9.01 -18.75
N GLN A 24 -2.76 8.28 -17.79
CA GLN A 24 -3.43 8.91 -16.65
C GLN A 24 -2.37 9.51 -15.74
N ILE A 25 -2.45 10.81 -15.53
CA ILE A 25 -1.52 11.55 -14.67
C ILE A 25 -2.23 11.83 -13.36
N ILE A 26 -1.61 11.37 -12.29
CA ILE A 26 -1.89 11.77 -10.91
C ILE A 26 -0.74 12.67 -10.49
N ASP A 27 -1.09 13.84 -10.02
CA ASP A 27 -0.16 14.80 -9.45
C ASP A 27 -0.96 15.61 -8.42
N THR A 28 -0.81 15.29 -7.15
CA THR A 28 -1.65 15.80 -6.08
C THR A 28 -0.89 15.90 -4.77
N ASP A 29 -1.39 16.77 -3.90
CA ASP A 29 -0.94 16.84 -2.52
C ASP A 29 -1.50 15.67 -1.71
N PHE A 30 -0.78 15.27 -0.67
CA PHE A 30 -1.32 14.38 0.34
C PHE A 30 -1.38 15.07 1.71
N ILE A 31 -2.31 14.61 2.54
CA ILE A 31 -2.40 14.99 3.94
C ILE A 31 -1.56 13.99 4.72
N ASP A 32 -0.56 14.49 5.44
CA ASP A 32 0.23 13.69 6.37
C ASP A 32 -0.36 13.76 7.79
N LYS A 33 -1.31 12.87 8.06
CA LYS A 33 -1.88 12.64 9.41
C LYS A 33 -1.56 11.22 9.84
N ASP A 34 -0.29 10.89 9.96
CA ASP A 34 0.20 9.52 10.16
C ASP A 34 0.00 8.60 8.95
N LEU A 35 -0.92 8.86 8.04
CA LEU A 35 -1.20 8.11 6.81
C LEU A 35 -0.94 8.95 5.56
N LEU A 36 -0.59 8.31 4.44
CA LEU A 36 -0.55 8.96 3.13
C LEU A 36 -1.98 9.06 2.59
N ILE A 37 -2.66 10.17 2.85
CA ILE A 37 -4.03 10.42 2.36
C ILE A 37 -3.96 11.32 1.13
N LEU A 38 -4.19 10.73 -0.04
CA LEU A 38 -4.19 11.44 -1.32
C LEU A 38 -5.47 12.26 -1.48
N LYS A 39 -5.32 13.53 -1.85
CA LYS A 39 -6.42 14.36 -2.31
C LYS A 39 -6.65 14.10 -3.79
N CYS A 40 -7.67 13.38 -4.12
CA CYS A 40 -8.04 13.07 -5.49
C CYS A 40 -8.99 14.10 -6.08
N LYS A 41 -9.36 13.90 -7.34
CA LYS A 41 -10.42 14.70 -7.98
C LYS A 41 -11.77 14.43 -7.33
N ASP A 42 -12.71 15.37 -7.52
CA ASP A 42 -14.11 15.28 -7.04
C ASP A 42 -14.20 15.19 -5.50
N ASP A 43 -13.29 15.88 -4.78
CA ASP A 43 -13.21 15.92 -3.32
C ASP A 43 -13.07 14.54 -2.65
N MET A 44 -12.67 13.53 -3.41
CA MET A 44 -12.41 12.21 -2.89
C MET A 44 -10.99 12.14 -2.29
N SER A 45 -10.86 11.38 -1.21
CA SER A 45 -9.57 11.13 -0.55
C SER A 45 -9.34 9.62 -0.37
N PHE A 46 -8.13 9.15 -0.64
CA PHE A 46 -7.78 7.74 -0.52
C PHE A 46 -6.48 7.55 0.23
N ILE A 47 -6.43 6.54 1.08
CA ILE A 47 -5.18 6.08 1.70
C ILE A 47 -4.36 5.36 0.63
N PHE A 48 -3.07 5.69 0.49
CA PHE A 48 -2.11 4.98 -0.34
C PHE A 48 -1.47 3.87 0.50
N ASP A 49 -1.92 2.62 0.30
CA ASP A 49 -1.58 1.50 1.17
C ASP A 49 -1.01 0.32 0.37
N THR A 50 0.31 0.13 0.48
CA THR A 50 1.00 -1.02 -0.14
C THR A 50 0.84 -2.31 0.66
N GLY A 51 0.29 -2.27 1.86
CA GLY A 51 -0.09 -3.43 2.67
C GLY A 51 -1.46 -4.01 2.30
N ALA A 52 -2.27 -3.27 1.53
CA ALA A 52 -3.54 -3.74 1.00
C ALA A 52 -3.36 -4.32 -0.42
N ASN A 53 -3.81 -5.55 -0.66
CA ASN A 53 -3.73 -6.17 -2.00
C ASN A 53 -4.91 -5.79 -2.91
N GLU A 54 -6.01 -5.31 -2.35
CA GLU A 54 -7.22 -4.91 -3.06
C GLU A 54 -7.63 -3.50 -2.66
N THR A 55 -8.18 -2.75 -3.60
CA THR A 55 -8.75 -1.43 -3.34
C THR A 55 -10.04 -1.56 -2.55
N ILE A 56 -10.20 -0.71 -1.53
CA ILE A 56 -11.38 -0.64 -0.67
C ILE A 56 -12.11 0.67 -0.94
N LEU A 57 -13.43 0.61 -1.05
CA LEU A 57 -14.33 1.76 -1.08
C LEU A 57 -15.21 1.75 0.17
N TYR A 58 -15.33 2.88 0.83
CA TYR A 58 -16.28 3.05 1.93
C TYR A 58 -17.62 3.52 1.39
N SER A 59 -18.64 2.68 1.49
CA SER A 59 -19.99 3.00 1.02
C SER A 59 -21.03 2.11 1.70
N ASP A 60 -22.14 2.70 2.13
CA ASP A 60 -23.28 1.94 2.70
C ASP A 60 -24.14 1.30 1.62
N THR A 61 -23.90 1.67 0.36
CA THR A 61 -24.63 1.11 -0.80
C THR A 61 -23.64 0.67 -1.86
N THR A 62 -23.97 -0.37 -2.60
CA THR A 62 -23.20 -0.76 -3.78
C THR A 62 -23.50 0.21 -4.91
N PRO A 63 -22.51 0.98 -5.43
CA PRO A 63 -22.73 1.83 -6.59
C PRO A 63 -23.20 1.02 -7.79
N SER A 64 -24.11 1.59 -8.61
CA SER A 64 -24.74 0.87 -9.72
C SER A 64 -23.80 0.34 -10.80
N SER A 65 -22.58 0.87 -10.87
CA SER A 65 -21.54 0.40 -11.78
C SER A 65 -20.83 -0.86 -11.32
N PHE A 66 -21.10 -1.33 -10.08
CA PHE A 66 -20.46 -2.51 -9.50
C PHE A 66 -21.47 -3.65 -9.35
N PHE A 67 -21.02 -4.86 -9.62
CA PHE A 67 -21.79 -6.08 -9.41
C PHE A 67 -21.01 -7.05 -8.53
N TYR A 68 -21.72 -7.70 -7.61
CA TYR A 68 -21.15 -8.72 -6.73
C TYR A 68 -20.64 -9.91 -7.55
N VAL A 69 -19.48 -10.43 -7.20
CA VAL A 69 -18.88 -11.60 -7.85
C VAL A 69 -18.71 -12.76 -6.89
N HIS A 70 -18.01 -12.56 -5.78
CA HIS A 70 -17.76 -13.61 -4.79
C HIS A 70 -17.30 -13.02 -3.46
N ASP A 71 -17.28 -13.86 -2.45
CA ASP A 71 -16.66 -13.51 -1.17
C ASP A 71 -15.15 -13.80 -1.21
N ILE A 72 -14.36 -12.93 -0.61
CA ILE A 72 -12.94 -13.12 -0.41
C ILE A 72 -12.62 -13.24 1.08
N LYS A 73 -11.58 -13.99 1.40
CA LYS A 73 -10.99 -13.99 2.74
C LYS A 73 -9.84 -13.01 2.79
N ALA A 74 -9.99 -11.97 3.57
CA ALA A 74 -8.94 -11.01 3.85
C ALA A 74 -8.33 -11.28 5.24
N LYS A 75 -7.03 -11.03 5.36
CA LYS A 75 -6.32 -11.02 6.65
C LYS A 75 -5.84 -9.61 6.92
N ASP A 76 -6.17 -9.12 8.10
CA ASP A 76 -5.69 -7.82 8.56
C ASP A 76 -4.26 -7.86 9.11
N VAL A 77 -3.81 -6.73 9.62
CA VAL A 77 -2.50 -6.57 10.26
C VAL A 77 -2.34 -7.47 11.50
N PHE A 78 -3.44 -7.83 12.18
CA PHE A 78 -3.45 -8.71 13.36
C PHE A 78 -3.56 -10.18 13.01
N SER A 79 -3.62 -10.53 11.70
CA SER A 79 -3.85 -11.88 11.18
C SER A 79 -5.25 -12.44 11.42
N GLU A 80 -6.19 -11.57 11.81
CA GLU A 80 -7.61 -11.94 11.87
C GLU A 80 -8.17 -12.12 10.46
N GLU A 81 -9.02 -13.15 10.27
CA GLU A 81 -9.65 -13.44 8.98
C GLU A 81 -11.05 -12.86 8.91
N TYR A 82 -11.33 -12.15 7.82
CA TYR A 82 -12.65 -11.56 7.53
C TYR A 82 -13.16 -12.07 6.20
N ASN A 83 -14.45 -12.37 6.15
CA ASN A 83 -15.13 -12.59 4.88
C ASN A 83 -15.64 -11.25 4.36
N MET A 84 -15.12 -10.84 3.21
CA MET A 84 -15.47 -9.59 2.57
C MET A 84 -16.08 -9.84 1.20
N LYS A 85 -17.02 -9.00 0.79
CA LYS A 85 -17.62 -9.09 -0.53
C LYS A 85 -16.77 -8.39 -1.57
N CYS A 86 -16.42 -9.12 -2.61
CA CYS A 86 -15.71 -8.58 -3.77
C CYS A 86 -16.72 -8.21 -4.86
N TYR A 87 -16.60 -7.01 -5.36
CA TYR A 87 -17.41 -6.47 -6.43
C TYR A 87 -16.53 -6.17 -7.64
N TYR A 88 -17.12 -6.20 -8.81
CA TYR A 88 -16.44 -5.91 -10.06
C TYR A 88 -17.15 -4.76 -10.78
N SER A 89 -16.36 -3.94 -11.48
CA SER A 89 -16.87 -2.95 -12.43
C SER A 89 -16.17 -3.09 -13.77
N LEU A 90 -16.92 -3.02 -14.85
CA LEU A 90 -16.36 -3.03 -16.20
C LEU A 90 -15.62 -1.74 -16.50
N LYS A 91 -16.15 -0.62 -16.00
CA LYS A 91 -15.54 0.71 -16.09
C LYS A 91 -15.92 1.51 -14.84
N THR A 92 -14.93 2.03 -14.15
CA THR A 92 -15.14 2.89 -12.98
C THR A 92 -14.10 4.00 -12.94
N ASN A 93 -14.43 5.05 -12.23
CA ASN A 93 -13.50 6.13 -11.87
C ASN A 93 -13.35 6.13 -10.35
N ILE A 94 -12.13 5.87 -9.89
CA ILE A 94 -11.78 5.83 -8.47
C ILE A 94 -10.72 6.90 -8.23
N GLY A 95 -11.14 8.02 -7.63
CA GLY A 95 -10.24 9.14 -7.34
C GLY A 95 -9.62 9.80 -8.59
N GLY A 96 -10.37 9.86 -9.71
CA GLY A 96 -9.90 10.43 -10.97
C GLY A 96 -9.13 9.44 -11.85
N LEU A 97 -8.92 8.20 -11.39
CA LEU A 97 -8.37 7.11 -12.20
C LEU A 97 -9.50 6.35 -12.90
N GLU A 98 -9.52 6.40 -14.22
CA GLU A 98 -10.36 5.48 -15.00
C GLU A 98 -9.79 4.07 -14.93
N ASN A 99 -10.60 3.15 -14.46
CA ASN A 99 -10.26 1.75 -14.35
C ASN A 99 -11.24 0.91 -15.14
N TYR A 100 -10.70 -0.11 -15.82
CA TYR A 100 -11.48 -1.11 -16.53
C TYR A 100 -11.22 -2.46 -15.87
N TRP A 101 -12.26 -3.24 -15.68
CA TRP A 101 -12.20 -4.56 -15.04
C TRP A 101 -11.62 -4.48 -13.63
N GLN A 102 -12.09 -3.51 -12.85
CA GLN A 102 -11.61 -3.28 -11.49
C GLN A 102 -12.42 -4.11 -10.50
N SER A 103 -11.70 -4.89 -9.68
CA SER A 103 -12.24 -5.45 -8.42
C SER A 103 -12.09 -4.44 -7.30
N VAL A 104 -13.05 -4.43 -6.40
CA VAL A 104 -13.01 -3.63 -5.16
C VAL A 104 -13.70 -4.37 -4.04
N VAL A 105 -13.26 -4.11 -2.82
CA VAL A 105 -14.00 -4.44 -1.61
C VAL A 105 -14.82 -3.22 -1.21
N ILE A 106 -16.10 -3.41 -0.90
CA ILE A 106 -16.96 -2.32 -0.39
C ILE A 106 -17.19 -2.59 1.09
N LEU A 107 -16.79 -1.63 1.93
CA LEU A 107 -17.00 -1.65 3.37
C LEU A 107 -17.98 -0.54 3.79
N PRO A 108 -18.77 -0.76 4.86
CA PRO A 108 -19.67 0.24 5.39
C PRO A 108 -18.93 1.51 5.84
N THR A 109 -19.58 2.67 5.73
CA THR A 109 -18.98 3.95 6.10
C THR A 109 -18.65 4.07 7.59
N ASN A 110 -19.28 3.30 8.46
CA ASN A 110 -18.95 3.26 9.89
C ASN A 110 -17.58 2.62 10.19
N THR A 111 -16.94 1.98 9.21
CA THR A 111 -15.56 1.46 9.30
C THR A 111 -14.54 2.43 8.69
N GLN A 112 -15.01 3.54 8.14
CA GLN A 112 -14.20 4.52 7.42
C GLN A 112 -13.14 5.15 8.32
N VAL A 113 -11.93 5.29 7.80
CA VAL A 113 -10.92 6.19 8.37
C VAL A 113 -11.38 7.63 8.08
N GLU A 114 -11.46 8.44 9.12
CA GLU A 114 -11.98 9.80 9.04
C GLU A 114 -11.35 10.62 7.91
N GLY A 115 -12.19 11.22 7.08
CA GLY A 115 -11.78 12.06 5.96
C GLY A 115 -11.31 11.29 4.72
N THR A 116 -11.58 9.96 4.63
CA THR A 116 -11.20 9.17 3.44
C THR A 116 -12.42 8.50 2.81
N ASN A 117 -12.38 8.27 1.50
CA ASN A 117 -13.42 7.55 0.75
C ASN A 117 -13.04 6.09 0.49
N GLY A 118 -11.80 5.71 0.81
CA GLY A 118 -11.32 4.36 0.59
C GLY A 118 -9.82 4.21 0.74
N ILE A 119 -9.32 3.07 0.30
CA ILE A 119 -7.92 2.69 0.30
C ILE A 119 -7.54 2.30 -1.13
N TRP A 120 -6.48 2.88 -1.68
CA TRP A 120 -5.84 2.35 -2.88
C TRP A 120 -4.87 1.26 -2.47
N GLY A 121 -5.21 0.04 -2.87
CA GLY A 121 -4.35 -1.12 -2.72
C GLY A 121 -3.35 -1.28 -3.86
N THR A 122 -2.53 -2.30 -3.78
CA THR A 122 -1.50 -2.61 -4.78
C THR A 122 -2.08 -2.94 -6.15
N ASP A 123 -3.33 -3.31 -6.27
CA ASP A 123 -4.07 -3.50 -7.53
C ASP A 123 -4.18 -2.21 -8.35
N ILE A 124 -4.21 -1.04 -7.71
CA ILE A 124 -4.13 0.28 -8.34
C ILE A 124 -2.69 0.80 -8.34
N ILE A 125 -2.01 0.74 -7.19
CA ILE A 125 -0.66 1.30 -7.00
C ILE A 125 0.32 0.73 -8.03
N ASP A 126 0.24 -0.56 -8.31
CA ASP A 126 1.15 -1.27 -9.21
C ASP A 126 1.07 -0.87 -10.70
N ARG A 127 0.07 -0.11 -11.06
CA ARG A 127 -0.13 0.34 -12.45
C ARG A 127 0.82 1.44 -12.87
N PHE A 128 1.41 2.13 -11.89
CA PHE A 128 2.26 3.30 -12.11
C PHE A 128 3.55 3.19 -11.30
N CYS A 129 4.55 3.96 -11.70
CA CYS A 129 5.65 4.32 -10.80
C CYS A 129 5.27 5.60 -10.08
N TRP A 130 5.65 5.74 -8.80
CA TRP A 130 5.20 6.84 -7.96
C TRP A 130 6.39 7.59 -7.37
N TRP A 131 6.39 8.90 -7.52
CA TRP A 131 7.23 9.80 -6.76
C TRP A 131 6.44 10.32 -5.56
N ILE A 132 6.95 10.11 -4.36
CA ILE A 132 6.37 10.57 -3.10
C ILE A 132 7.37 11.48 -2.44
N ASP A 133 7.07 12.78 -2.40
CA ASP A 133 7.89 13.84 -1.82
C ASP A 133 7.30 14.19 -0.45
N PHE A 134 7.95 13.74 0.60
CA PHE A 134 7.48 13.95 1.97
C PHE A 134 7.66 15.38 2.43
N ASP A 135 8.70 16.07 1.97
CA ASP A 135 8.97 17.46 2.34
C ASP A 135 7.94 18.41 1.73
N LYS A 136 7.52 18.15 0.48
CA LYS A 136 6.52 18.95 -0.23
C LYS A 136 5.10 18.43 -0.08
N HIS A 137 4.91 17.31 0.62
CA HIS A 137 3.60 16.65 0.78
C HIS A 137 2.91 16.39 -0.57
N ARG A 138 3.67 15.90 -1.55
CA ARG A 138 3.21 15.70 -2.93
C ARG A 138 3.46 14.28 -3.41
N ILE A 139 2.50 13.73 -4.14
CA ILE A 139 2.64 12.44 -4.82
C ILE A 139 2.27 12.58 -6.29
N CYS A 140 3.07 11.97 -7.15
CA CYS A 140 2.77 11.95 -8.59
C CYS A 140 3.30 10.69 -9.27
N ASN A 141 2.71 10.37 -10.44
CA ASN A 141 3.09 9.23 -11.26
C ASN A 141 3.73 9.63 -12.61
N ASN A 142 3.97 10.91 -12.83
CA ASN A 142 4.52 11.44 -14.08
C ASN A 142 5.97 11.92 -13.96
N TYR A 143 6.55 11.79 -12.78
CA TYR A 143 7.95 12.14 -12.51
C TYR A 143 8.82 10.88 -12.53
N THR A 144 10.02 11.01 -13.09
CA THR A 144 11.08 10.00 -13.02
C THR A 144 12.34 10.75 -12.58
N PRO A 145 12.98 10.33 -11.47
CA PRO A 145 14.23 10.95 -11.02
C PRO A 145 15.32 10.82 -12.07
N ASN A 146 16.15 11.86 -12.20
CA ASN A 146 17.30 11.87 -13.13
C ASN A 146 18.62 11.55 -12.43
N GLU A 147 18.62 11.50 -11.10
CA GLU A 147 19.81 11.26 -10.28
C GLU A 147 19.79 9.83 -9.75
N ASP A 148 20.97 9.29 -9.46
CA ASP A 148 21.09 7.99 -8.81
C ASP A 148 20.57 8.06 -7.37
N ALA A 149 19.88 7.02 -6.95
CA ALA A 149 19.33 6.94 -5.61
C ALA A 149 20.44 6.63 -4.58
N ASP A 150 20.39 7.29 -3.43
CA ASP A 150 21.34 7.03 -2.32
C ASP A 150 21.13 5.67 -1.64
N PHE A 151 19.96 5.12 -1.80
CA PHE A 151 19.59 3.81 -1.23
C PHE A 151 18.51 3.17 -2.07
N VAL A 152 18.64 1.88 -2.30
CA VAL A 152 17.70 1.10 -3.08
C VAL A 152 17.23 -0.09 -2.27
N LEU A 153 15.92 -0.25 -2.19
CA LEU A 153 15.27 -1.40 -1.60
C LEU A 153 14.61 -2.22 -2.71
N ALA A 154 15.24 -3.31 -3.13
CA ALA A 154 14.65 -4.24 -4.08
C ALA A 154 13.53 -5.04 -3.40
N TYR A 155 12.42 -5.27 -4.10
CA TYR A 155 11.32 -6.06 -3.59
C TYR A 155 10.85 -7.12 -4.59
N TYR A 156 10.16 -8.10 -4.09
CA TYR A 156 9.46 -9.11 -4.89
C TYR A 156 7.97 -9.14 -4.51
N LYS A 157 7.17 -9.71 -5.39
CA LYS A 157 5.72 -9.80 -5.18
C LYS A 157 5.30 -11.19 -4.77
N ARG A 158 4.41 -11.25 -3.79
CA ARG A 158 3.67 -12.44 -3.39
C ARG A 158 2.23 -12.04 -3.06
N ASN A 159 1.25 -12.64 -3.73
CA ASN A 159 -0.18 -12.29 -3.59
C ASN A 159 -0.45 -10.79 -3.79
N ASN A 160 0.14 -10.20 -4.81
CA ASN A 160 0.11 -8.77 -5.14
C ASN A 160 0.76 -7.83 -4.10
N LEU A 161 1.23 -8.30 -2.97
CA LEU A 161 1.92 -7.51 -1.96
C LEU A 161 3.43 -7.46 -2.21
N TYR A 162 4.09 -6.42 -1.73
CA TYR A 162 5.52 -6.16 -1.91
C TYR A 162 6.31 -6.66 -0.70
N TYR A 163 7.26 -7.54 -0.93
CA TYR A 163 8.14 -8.10 0.11
C TYR A 163 9.59 -7.83 -0.21
N THR A 164 10.39 -7.62 0.81
CA THR A 164 11.83 -7.44 0.69
C THR A 164 12.58 -8.18 1.79
N ASP A 165 13.84 -8.48 1.52
CA ASP A 165 14.80 -8.89 2.55
C ASP A 165 15.67 -7.67 2.89
N ILE A 166 15.93 -7.45 4.19
CA ILE A 166 16.87 -6.43 4.64
C ILE A 166 17.95 -7.03 5.52
N ILE A 167 19.13 -6.43 5.50
CA ILE A 167 20.23 -6.73 6.42
C ILE A 167 20.28 -5.59 7.43
N MET A 168 20.05 -5.89 8.70
CA MET A 168 20.11 -4.93 9.80
C MET A 168 21.28 -5.31 10.71
N GLY A 169 22.37 -4.57 10.62
CA GLY A 169 23.65 -4.94 11.24
C GLY A 169 24.12 -6.30 10.71
N THR A 170 24.13 -7.30 11.58
CA THR A 170 24.47 -8.70 11.22
C THR A 170 23.25 -9.59 11.02
N ILE A 171 22.05 -9.07 11.23
CA ILE A 171 20.80 -9.83 11.21
C ILE A 171 20.16 -9.72 9.83
N LYS A 172 19.84 -10.85 9.21
CA LYS A 172 19.05 -10.90 7.97
C LYS A 172 17.58 -11.09 8.31
N LEU A 173 16.77 -10.07 8.05
CA LEU A 173 15.31 -10.09 8.16
C LEU A 173 14.71 -10.39 6.79
N LYS A 174 14.06 -11.53 6.66
CA LYS A 174 13.46 -12.00 5.42
C LYS A 174 11.97 -11.75 5.38
N ASP A 175 11.42 -11.69 4.17
CA ASP A 175 9.97 -11.57 3.93
C ASP A 175 9.34 -10.37 4.65
N MET A 176 10.02 -9.23 4.68
CA MET A 176 9.47 -7.99 5.23
C MET A 176 8.41 -7.44 4.27
N LEU A 177 7.16 -7.35 4.69
CA LEU A 177 6.10 -6.71 3.92
C LEU A 177 6.29 -5.19 3.94
N ILE A 178 6.28 -4.56 2.78
CA ILE A 178 6.29 -3.10 2.64
C ILE A 178 4.86 -2.60 2.79
N ASP A 179 4.58 -1.85 3.86
CA ASP A 179 3.23 -1.48 4.27
C ASP A 179 3.14 0.01 4.62
N THR A 180 2.76 0.82 3.63
CA THR A 180 2.58 2.27 3.83
C THR A 180 1.30 2.62 4.59
N GLY A 181 0.42 1.67 4.83
CA GLY A 181 -0.72 1.79 5.73
C GLY A 181 -0.37 1.59 7.20
N TYR A 182 0.82 1.04 7.50
CA TYR A 182 1.29 0.84 8.87
C TYR A 182 2.11 2.04 9.37
N THR A 183 1.69 2.67 10.47
CA THR A 183 2.20 3.99 10.89
C THR A 183 2.80 4.04 12.30
N ARG A 184 2.86 2.92 13.03
CA ARG A 184 3.23 2.92 14.46
C ARG A 184 4.73 2.84 14.72
N SER A 185 5.49 2.27 13.79
CA SER A 185 6.95 2.14 13.90
C SER A 185 7.59 1.99 12.53
N ASP A 186 8.93 2.13 12.46
CA ASP A 186 9.68 1.84 11.24
C ASP A 186 9.52 0.39 10.80
N PHE A 187 9.55 -0.51 11.79
CA PHE A 187 9.47 -1.96 11.57
C PHE A 187 8.54 -2.63 12.57
N THR A 188 7.91 -3.71 12.14
CA THR A 188 7.33 -4.67 13.07
C THR A 188 8.02 -6.02 12.93
N LEU A 189 8.21 -6.69 14.04
CA LEU A 189 8.77 -8.02 14.09
C LEU A 189 8.02 -8.85 15.13
N PRO A 190 7.99 -10.19 15.01
CA PRO A 190 7.52 -11.05 16.07
C PRO A 190 8.29 -10.80 17.37
N GLN A 191 7.61 -10.79 18.50
CA GLN A 191 8.20 -10.52 19.83
C GLN A 191 9.45 -11.39 20.11
N LYS A 192 9.44 -12.66 19.66
CA LYS A 192 10.58 -13.55 19.80
C LYS A 192 11.84 -13.04 19.10
N GLU A 193 11.68 -12.40 17.94
CA GLU A 193 12.80 -11.84 17.17
C GLU A 193 13.35 -10.59 17.85
N LEU A 194 12.47 -9.72 18.34
CA LEU A 194 12.86 -8.53 19.09
C LEU A 194 13.61 -8.90 20.38
N ALA A 195 13.15 -9.96 21.07
CA ALA A 195 13.84 -10.49 22.25
C ALA A 195 15.25 -11.02 21.92
N LEU A 196 15.41 -11.72 20.77
CA LEU A 196 16.73 -12.18 20.31
C LEU A 196 17.66 -11.03 19.93
N MET A 197 17.11 -9.89 19.50
CA MET A 197 17.89 -8.66 19.24
C MET A 197 18.29 -7.93 20.53
N GLY A 198 17.80 -8.38 21.69
CA GLY A 198 18.10 -7.78 22.99
C GLY A 198 17.52 -6.38 23.19
N LEU A 199 16.47 -6.02 22.44
CA LEU A 199 15.86 -4.69 22.52
C LEU A 199 14.96 -4.58 23.76
N PRO A 200 15.11 -3.51 24.57
CA PRO A 200 14.25 -3.27 25.70
C PRO A 200 12.87 -2.74 25.24
N ILE A 201 11.83 -3.09 25.99
CA ILE A 201 10.51 -2.46 25.86
C ILE A 201 10.62 -1.05 26.42
N ILE A 202 10.29 -0.04 25.60
CA ILE A 202 10.32 1.39 25.99
C ILE A 202 8.94 1.97 26.25
N GLY A 203 7.87 1.21 25.98
CA GLY A 203 6.49 1.64 26.16
C GLY A 203 5.53 0.77 25.37
N THR A 204 4.32 1.26 25.20
CA THR A 204 3.27 0.62 24.42
C THR A 204 2.66 1.60 23.42
N ASP A 205 2.06 1.06 22.36
CA ASP A 205 1.30 1.82 21.36
C ASP A 205 -0.02 1.12 21.05
N THR A 206 -0.99 1.87 20.55
CA THR A 206 -2.28 1.32 20.13
C THR A 206 -2.35 1.30 18.63
N CYS A 207 -2.51 0.11 18.06
CA CYS A 207 -2.71 -0.11 16.64
C CYS A 207 -4.17 -0.39 16.34
N TYR A 208 -4.66 0.14 15.21
CA TYR A 208 -6.01 -0.08 14.70
C TYR A 208 -5.91 -0.81 13.37
N ASN A 209 -6.83 -1.74 13.13
CA ASN A 209 -6.99 -2.32 11.81
C ASN A 209 -8.05 -1.56 10.98
N MET A 210 -8.27 -2.00 9.74
CA MET A 210 -9.20 -1.35 8.80
C MET A 210 -10.67 -1.34 9.24
N ILE A 211 -11.05 -2.11 10.27
CA ILE A 211 -12.40 -2.16 10.85
C ILE A 211 -12.45 -1.67 12.31
N ASN A 212 -11.47 -0.85 12.70
CA ASN A 212 -11.34 -0.22 14.02
C ASN A 212 -11.19 -1.17 15.21
N ILE A 213 -10.76 -2.41 15.00
CA ILE A 213 -10.31 -3.27 16.10
C ILE A 213 -8.95 -2.80 16.57
N THR A 214 -8.80 -2.70 17.88
CA THR A 214 -7.58 -2.20 18.52
C THR A 214 -6.74 -3.31 19.12
N GLN A 215 -5.43 -3.18 19.02
CA GLN A 215 -4.46 -4.00 19.73
C GLN A 215 -3.39 -3.12 20.36
N ILE A 216 -3.01 -3.43 21.61
CA ILE A 216 -1.89 -2.80 22.28
C ILE A 216 -0.62 -3.57 21.90
N LEU A 217 0.39 -2.85 21.40
CA LEU A 217 1.68 -3.38 20.96
C LEU A 217 2.77 -2.83 21.87
N ASN A 218 3.79 -3.63 22.20
CA ASN A 218 4.97 -3.11 22.85
C ASN A 218 5.82 -2.34 21.84
N ARG A 219 6.43 -1.26 22.30
CA ARG A 219 7.38 -0.44 21.54
C ARG A 219 8.79 -0.75 21.97
N TYR A 220 9.68 -0.77 21.00
CA TYR A 220 11.12 -0.98 21.19
C TYR A 220 11.88 0.06 20.37
N GLU A 221 13.11 0.35 20.78
CA GLU A 221 13.99 1.28 20.07
C GLU A 221 15.39 0.70 19.98
N MET A 222 16.01 0.91 18.82
CA MET A 222 17.41 0.65 18.57
C MET A 222 18.09 1.99 18.28
N ASN A 223 19.09 2.35 19.09
CA ASN A 223 19.77 3.65 18.96
C ASN A 223 20.33 3.87 17.56
N GLU A 224 21.01 2.86 17.01
CA GLU A 224 21.53 2.91 15.65
C GLU A 224 21.78 1.51 15.07
N SER A 225 21.66 1.38 13.78
CA SER A 225 22.06 0.20 13.02
C SER A 225 22.30 0.54 11.55
N TYR A 226 23.12 -0.28 10.91
CA TYR A 226 23.21 -0.28 9.45
C TYR A 226 22.04 -1.09 8.87
N ILE A 227 21.32 -0.50 7.93
CA ILE A 227 20.30 -1.20 7.14
C ILE A 227 20.76 -1.16 5.69
N ASN A 228 21.03 -2.34 5.11
CA ASN A 228 21.61 -2.45 3.78
C ASN A 228 22.76 -1.45 3.56
N GLU A 229 23.76 -1.47 4.47
CA GLU A 229 24.99 -0.66 4.45
C GLU A 229 24.81 0.83 4.77
N LYS A 230 23.60 1.32 5.00
CA LYS A 230 23.36 2.71 5.42
C LYS A 230 23.03 2.79 6.91
N LEU A 231 23.67 3.75 7.59
CA LEU A 231 23.43 4.01 9.02
C LEU A 231 22.10 4.72 9.25
N PHE A 232 21.29 4.16 10.15
CA PHE A 232 20.06 4.75 10.66
C PHE A 232 20.15 4.87 12.19
N LYS A 233 19.54 5.91 12.73
CA LYS A 233 19.46 6.18 14.19
C LYS A 233 18.02 6.18 14.66
N ASN A 234 17.82 5.90 15.95
CA ASN A 234 16.51 5.94 16.61
C ASN A 234 15.47 5.10 15.84
N ILE A 235 15.85 3.86 15.54
CA ILE A 235 15.01 2.92 14.78
C ILE A 235 13.94 2.38 15.71
N THR A 236 12.68 2.54 15.35
CA THR A 236 11.54 2.11 16.16
C THR A 236 10.97 0.78 15.69
N PHE A 237 10.55 -0.04 16.66
CA PHE A 237 9.89 -1.31 16.40
C PHE A 237 8.63 -1.45 17.24
N THR A 238 7.70 -2.26 16.75
CA THR A 238 6.58 -2.80 17.51
C THR A 238 6.48 -4.30 17.32
N ASP A 239 5.89 -4.99 18.30
CA ASP A 239 5.64 -6.41 18.18
C ASP A 239 4.27 -6.67 17.51
N LEU A 240 4.29 -7.43 16.43
CA LEU A 240 3.10 -8.06 15.86
C LEU A 240 3.32 -9.57 15.87
N SER A 241 2.34 -10.32 16.34
CA SER A 241 2.50 -11.74 16.68
C SER A 241 2.99 -12.62 15.52
N SER A 242 2.76 -12.24 14.28
CA SER A 242 3.08 -13.07 13.11
C SER A 242 3.58 -12.33 11.88
N LYS A 243 3.68 -10.99 11.90
CA LYS A 243 4.02 -10.21 10.71
C LYS A 243 5.33 -9.47 10.88
N ARG A 244 6.07 -9.41 9.78
CA ARG A 244 7.23 -8.55 9.61
C ARG A 244 6.88 -7.48 8.61
N LEU A 245 6.86 -6.22 9.04
CA LEU A 245 6.51 -5.07 8.19
C LEU A 245 7.64 -4.05 8.16
N ILE A 246 7.69 -3.30 7.06
CA ILE A 246 8.37 -2.01 6.98
C ILE A 246 7.27 -0.97 6.86
N GLY A 247 7.09 -0.16 7.91
CA GLY A 247 6.04 0.82 8.00
C GLY A 247 6.36 2.14 7.32
N LEU A 248 5.33 2.99 7.17
CA LEU A 248 5.45 4.33 6.64
C LEU A 248 6.49 5.20 7.38
N PRO A 249 6.66 5.13 8.72
CA PRO A 249 7.67 5.92 9.42
C PRO A 249 9.09 5.70 8.88
N PHE A 250 9.45 4.48 8.46
CA PHE A 250 10.74 4.22 7.82
C PHE A 250 10.92 5.03 6.53
N PHE A 251 9.90 5.10 5.70
CA PHE A 251 9.97 5.84 4.43
C PHE A 251 9.97 7.35 4.63
N LYS A 252 9.30 7.85 5.67
CA LYS A 252 9.31 9.27 6.06
C LYS A 252 10.66 9.77 6.61
N ARG A 253 11.64 8.89 6.80
CA ARG A 253 13.02 9.29 7.14
C ARG A 253 13.77 9.90 5.97
N PHE A 254 13.16 9.91 4.79
CA PHE A 254 13.71 10.40 3.54
C PHE A 254 12.90 11.59 3.06
N SER A 255 13.55 12.54 2.38
CA SER A 255 12.85 13.67 1.75
C SER A 255 11.87 13.19 0.69
N ALA A 256 12.26 12.17 -0.07
CA ALA A 256 11.40 11.57 -1.08
C ALA A 256 11.74 10.09 -1.35
N ILE A 257 10.76 9.36 -1.87
CA ILE A 257 10.93 8.00 -2.39
C ILE A 257 10.34 7.89 -3.80
N TYR A 258 10.91 7.00 -4.59
CA TYR A 258 10.37 6.59 -5.87
C TYR A 258 10.03 5.10 -5.87
N LEU A 259 8.75 4.79 -5.81
CA LEU A 259 8.27 3.43 -5.97
C LEU A 259 8.28 3.05 -7.45
N ASN A 260 9.36 2.39 -7.87
CA ASN A 260 9.56 1.93 -9.23
C ASN A 260 8.95 0.55 -9.43
N THR A 261 7.68 0.49 -9.76
CA THR A 261 6.94 -0.77 -9.91
C THR A 261 7.45 -1.61 -11.08
N LYS A 262 8.04 -0.99 -12.09
CA LYS A 262 8.62 -1.67 -13.26
C LYS A 262 9.92 -2.39 -12.92
N LYS A 263 10.81 -1.75 -12.16
CA LYS A 263 12.06 -2.36 -11.70
C LYS A 263 11.88 -3.18 -10.42
N LYS A 264 10.73 -3.07 -9.73
CA LYS A 264 10.45 -3.64 -8.41
C LYS A 264 11.45 -3.15 -7.37
N GLN A 265 11.59 -1.85 -7.26
CA GLN A 265 12.50 -1.16 -6.36
C GLN A 265 11.82 0.04 -5.72
N ILE A 266 12.19 0.33 -4.47
CA ILE A 266 11.97 1.63 -3.85
C ILE A 266 13.32 2.32 -3.84
N GLU A 267 13.42 3.38 -4.60
CA GLU A 267 14.58 4.24 -4.73
C GLU A 267 14.33 5.49 -3.88
N ARG A 268 15.36 6.06 -3.28
CA ARG A 268 15.18 7.21 -2.40
C ARG A 268 16.27 8.25 -2.56
N TRP A 269 15.92 9.48 -2.20
CA TRP A 269 16.80 10.65 -2.14
C TRP A 269 16.72 11.29 -0.75
N ILE A 270 17.84 11.78 -0.27
CA ILE A 270 17.98 12.53 0.99
C ILE A 270 17.64 14.00 0.77
#